data_c7edaf1e5412bca7339867851048e309
#
_entry.id   c7edaf1e5412bca7339867851048e309
#
_cell.length_a   1.000
_cell.length_b   1.000
_cell.length_c   1.000
_cell.angle_alpha   90.00
_cell.angle_beta   90.00
_cell.angle_gamma   90.00
#
_symmetry.space_group_name_H-M   'P 1'
#
loop_
_entity.id
_entity.type
_entity.pdbx_description
1 polymer ?
#
loop_
_entity_poly.entity_id
_entity_poly.type
_entity_poly.pdbx_seq_one_letter_code
_entity_poly.pdbx_strand_id
1 'polypeptide(L)'
;RWRGDGEVEYLGRDDDQVKIRGVRIEPGEVRAVLERHLNVERAVVAFRADAPGGPGLVAYVRWTGQTDCLAGTLRGHLRTRLPESMIPVAFVAVDTFPLLPSGKLDLPALPAPAGTGRGAGGYVAPRTRLEQALCDLWAELLDRPDVGIADDFFAMGGRSLLAVRLIERLRSSFGVEL
;
A
#
# COMPACT_ATOMS: atom_id res chain seq x y z
N ARG A 1 15.66 25.27 13.21
CA ARG A 1 15.59 26.61 13.82
C ARG A 1 16.91 26.94 14.52
N TRP A 2 17.15 28.22 14.80
CA TRP A 2 18.26 28.64 15.63
C TRP A 2 17.95 28.32 17.11
N ARG A 3 18.87 27.68 17.82
CA ARG A 3 18.83 27.53 19.26
C ARG A 3 19.40 28.77 19.95
N GLY A 4 19.06 28.96 21.22
CA GLY A 4 19.59 30.07 21.98
C GLY A 4 21.09 30.03 22.28
N ASP A 5 21.74 28.88 22.07
CA ASP A 5 23.18 28.61 22.16
C ASP A 5 23.95 28.93 20.85
N GLY A 6 23.25 29.39 19.80
CA GLY A 6 23.85 29.71 18.51
C GLY A 6 24.01 28.52 17.55
N GLU A 7 23.52 27.35 17.92
CA GLU A 7 23.50 26.18 17.04
C GLU A 7 22.22 26.11 16.21
N VAL A 8 22.32 25.52 15.02
CA VAL A 8 21.18 25.28 14.13
C VAL A 8 20.64 23.88 14.39
N GLU A 9 19.44 23.81 14.97
CA GLU A 9 18.71 22.57 15.12
C GLU A 9 18.00 22.20 13.80
N TYR A 10 18.32 21.04 13.24
CA TYR A 10 17.61 20.50 12.11
C TYR A 10 16.28 19.87 12.60
N LEU A 11 15.16 20.51 12.30
CA LEU A 11 13.81 20.07 12.71
C LEU A 11 13.14 19.13 11.70
N GLY A 12 13.90 18.62 10.74
CA GLY A 12 13.34 17.88 9.62
C GLY A 12 13.08 18.80 8.42
N ARG A 13 12.47 18.25 7.40
CA ARG A 13 12.07 18.98 6.18
C ARG A 13 10.65 19.49 6.33
N ASP A 14 10.40 20.69 5.83
CA ASP A 14 9.05 21.30 5.75
C ASP A 14 8.33 20.88 4.44
N ASP A 15 8.98 20.03 3.63
CA ASP A 15 8.41 19.45 2.43
C ASP A 15 7.93 18.02 2.70
N ASP A 16 6.79 17.65 2.13
CA ASP A 16 6.18 16.31 2.24
C ASP A 16 7.03 15.20 1.57
N GLN A 17 8.27 15.52 1.15
CA GLN A 17 9.14 14.57 0.48
C GLN A 17 9.62 13.47 1.41
N VAL A 18 9.49 12.25 0.95
CA VAL A 18 9.94 11.06 1.67
C VAL A 18 11.01 10.32 0.88
N LYS A 19 11.96 9.72 1.60
CA LYS A 19 12.96 8.85 1.00
C LYS A 19 12.62 7.40 1.33
N ILE A 20 12.18 6.66 0.32
CA ILE A 20 11.82 5.25 0.47
C ILE A 20 12.81 4.40 -0.32
N ARG A 21 13.54 3.52 0.37
CA ARG A 21 14.55 2.63 -0.23
C ARG A 21 15.57 3.37 -1.14
N GLY A 22 15.96 4.57 -0.73
CA GLY A 22 16.91 5.40 -1.47
C GLY A 22 16.30 6.26 -2.58
N VAL A 23 15.04 6.03 -2.95
CA VAL A 23 14.31 6.84 -3.94
C VAL A 23 13.64 8.01 -3.24
N ARG A 24 13.84 9.22 -3.77
CA ARG A 24 13.15 10.43 -3.33
C ARG A 24 11.78 10.48 -3.99
N ILE A 25 10.73 10.52 -3.21
CA ILE A 25 9.35 10.48 -3.68
C ILE A 25 8.62 11.72 -3.16
N GLU A 26 7.86 12.33 -4.03
CA GLU A 26 6.95 13.42 -3.70
C GLU A 26 5.52 12.87 -3.62
N PRO A 27 4.93 12.72 -2.43
CA PRO A 27 3.55 12.23 -2.28
C PRO A 27 2.54 13.05 -3.07
N GLY A 28 2.82 14.33 -3.29
CA GLY A 28 2.01 15.24 -4.11
C GLY A 28 1.89 14.81 -5.57
N GLU A 29 2.95 14.23 -6.15
CA GLU A 29 2.92 13.70 -7.52
C GLU A 29 1.97 12.50 -7.63
N VAL A 30 2.09 11.57 -6.70
CA VAL A 30 1.21 10.39 -6.63
C VAL A 30 -0.25 10.80 -6.43
N ARG A 31 -0.50 11.78 -5.54
CA ARG A 31 -1.83 12.36 -5.32
C ARG A 31 -2.40 12.96 -6.61
N ALA A 32 -1.63 13.76 -7.32
CA ALA A 32 -2.08 14.41 -8.55
C ALA A 32 -2.49 13.40 -9.63
N VAL A 33 -1.82 12.25 -9.70
CA VAL A 33 -2.20 11.17 -10.61
C VAL A 33 -3.46 10.46 -10.13
N LEU A 34 -3.61 10.19 -8.83
CA LEU A 34 -4.81 9.58 -8.26
C LEU A 34 -6.06 10.43 -8.52
N GLU A 35 -5.97 11.74 -8.32
CA GLU A 35 -7.09 12.67 -8.48
C GLU A 35 -7.54 12.85 -9.95
N ARG A 36 -6.79 12.32 -10.92
CA ARG A 36 -7.23 12.23 -12.33
C ARG A 36 -8.15 11.04 -12.59
N HIS A 37 -8.29 10.13 -11.67
CA HIS A 37 -9.19 8.99 -11.83
C HIS A 37 -10.64 9.41 -11.55
N LEU A 38 -11.57 9.02 -12.43
CA LEU A 38 -12.99 9.46 -12.40
C LEU A 38 -13.70 9.20 -11.06
N ASN A 39 -13.33 8.13 -10.37
CA ASN A 39 -13.95 7.75 -9.11
C ASN A 39 -13.18 8.26 -7.88
N VAL A 40 -12.15 9.06 -8.06
CA VAL A 40 -11.40 9.70 -6.96
C VAL A 40 -11.83 11.15 -6.86
N GLU A 41 -12.56 11.48 -5.80
CA GLU A 41 -12.98 12.85 -5.53
C GLU A 41 -11.85 13.67 -4.89
N ARG A 42 -11.11 13.03 -3.99
CA ARG A 42 -9.96 13.62 -3.32
C ARG A 42 -9.00 12.51 -2.86
N ALA A 43 -7.71 12.78 -2.87
CA ALA A 43 -6.70 11.86 -2.38
C ALA A 43 -5.73 12.54 -1.41
N VAL A 44 -5.20 11.76 -0.48
CA VAL A 44 -4.05 12.09 0.38
C VAL A 44 -3.09 10.94 0.29
N VAL A 45 -1.82 11.22 0.08
CA VAL A 45 -0.76 10.22 0.08
C VAL A 45 0.20 10.55 1.21
N ALA A 46 0.41 9.59 2.09
CA ALA A 46 1.27 9.76 3.25
C ALA A 46 2.24 8.58 3.40
N PHE A 47 3.42 8.87 3.94
CA PHE A 47 4.33 7.82 4.38
C PHE A 47 3.85 7.29 5.74
N ARG A 48 3.74 5.96 5.82
CA ARG A 48 3.34 5.26 7.05
C ARG A 48 4.39 4.21 7.41
N ALA A 49 4.85 4.27 8.65
CA ALA A 49 5.78 3.26 9.18
C ALA A 49 5.07 1.93 9.48
N ASP A 50 3.78 2.00 9.77
CA ASP A 50 2.87 0.90 10.08
C ASP A 50 2.11 0.38 8.84
N ALA A 51 2.58 0.71 7.63
CA ALA A 51 1.97 0.21 6.40
C ALA A 51 2.16 -1.31 6.24
N PRO A 52 1.20 -1.99 5.58
CA PRO A 52 1.32 -3.42 5.28
C PRO A 52 2.62 -3.76 4.56
N GLY A 53 3.35 -4.75 5.05
CA GLY A 53 4.65 -5.13 4.49
C GLY A 53 5.82 -4.21 4.88
N GLY A 54 5.60 -3.26 5.81
CA GLY A 54 6.61 -2.33 6.35
C GLY A 54 6.48 -0.91 5.80
N PRO A 55 7.39 -0.01 6.19
CA PRO A 55 7.30 1.42 5.85
C PRO A 55 7.10 1.67 4.35
N GLY A 56 6.09 2.49 4.02
CA GLY A 56 5.73 2.75 2.62
C GLY A 56 4.70 3.86 2.46
N LEU A 57 4.39 4.18 1.20
CA LEU A 57 3.31 5.10 0.88
C LEU A 57 1.95 4.44 1.07
N VAL A 58 1.03 5.17 1.65
CA VAL A 58 -0.38 4.80 1.76
C VAL A 58 -1.21 5.89 1.11
N ALA A 59 -2.13 5.51 0.24
CA ALA A 59 -3.08 6.42 -0.37
C ALA A 59 -4.43 6.32 0.33
N TYR A 60 -4.89 7.41 0.88
CA TYR A 60 -6.23 7.60 1.40
C TYR A 60 -7.06 8.30 0.35
N VAL A 61 -8.20 7.75 0.00
CA VAL A 61 -9.00 8.29 -1.11
C VAL A 61 -10.47 8.40 -0.74
N ARG A 62 -11.07 9.52 -1.11
CA ARG A 62 -12.52 9.64 -1.17
C ARG A 62 -12.98 9.03 -2.48
N TRP A 63 -13.58 7.84 -2.35
CA TRP A 63 -13.88 6.97 -3.46
C TRP A 63 -15.36 6.90 -3.73
N THR A 64 -15.79 7.14 -4.97
CA THR A 64 -17.19 7.13 -5.38
C THR A 64 -17.61 5.85 -6.12
N GLY A 65 -16.64 4.97 -6.41
CA GLY A 65 -16.89 3.67 -7.06
C GLY A 65 -17.18 2.54 -6.06
N GLN A 66 -17.27 1.33 -6.57
CA GLN A 66 -17.37 0.13 -5.73
C GLN A 66 -16.06 -0.09 -4.97
N THR A 67 -16.17 -0.20 -3.66
CA THR A 67 -15.00 -0.32 -2.75
C THR A 67 -14.21 -1.60 -3.03
N ASP A 68 -14.89 -2.62 -3.53
CA ASP A 68 -14.34 -3.94 -3.80
C ASP A 68 -13.19 -3.95 -4.83
N CYS A 69 -13.16 -3.01 -5.74
CA CYS A 69 -12.13 -2.90 -6.77
C CYS A 69 -11.11 -1.78 -6.53
N LEU A 70 -11.24 -1.05 -5.43
CA LEU A 70 -10.46 0.16 -5.15
C LEU A 70 -8.95 -0.02 -5.38
N ALA A 71 -8.34 -0.94 -4.65
CA ALA A 71 -6.89 -1.10 -4.65
C ALA A 71 -6.36 -1.56 -6.01
N GLY A 72 -7.03 -2.53 -6.64
CA GLY A 72 -6.66 -3.03 -7.97
C GLY A 72 -6.77 -1.96 -9.05
N THR A 73 -7.90 -1.23 -9.05
CA THR A 73 -8.18 -0.16 -10.02
C THR A 73 -7.17 0.97 -9.91
N LEU A 74 -6.94 1.49 -8.68
CA LEU A 74 -6.02 2.60 -8.49
C LEU A 74 -4.56 2.21 -8.71
N ARG A 75 -4.16 1.00 -8.32
CA ARG A 75 -2.83 0.48 -8.61
C ARG A 75 -2.59 0.37 -10.11
N GLY A 76 -3.56 -0.18 -10.87
CA GLY A 76 -3.51 -0.23 -12.33
C GLY A 76 -3.40 1.16 -12.96
N HIS A 77 -4.21 2.13 -12.49
CA HIS A 77 -4.17 3.51 -12.97
C HIS A 77 -2.82 4.18 -12.74
N LEU A 78 -2.20 3.97 -11.56
CA LEU A 78 -0.88 4.52 -11.23
C LEU A 78 0.25 3.88 -12.04
N ARG A 79 0.25 2.54 -12.18
CA ARG A 79 1.30 1.80 -12.91
C ARG A 79 1.48 2.23 -14.35
N THR A 80 0.45 2.74 -15.00
CA THR A 80 0.53 3.27 -16.37
C THR A 80 1.19 4.65 -16.45
N ARG A 81 1.47 5.31 -15.31
CA ARG A 81 1.89 6.71 -15.25
C ARG A 81 3.09 6.99 -14.33
N LEU A 82 3.32 6.10 -13.36
CA LEU A 82 4.36 6.29 -12.34
C LEU A 82 5.25 5.04 -12.23
N PRO A 83 6.51 5.21 -11.85
CA PRO A 83 7.41 4.11 -11.51
C PRO A 83 6.87 3.28 -10.32
N GLU A 84 7.19 1.99 -10.29
CA GLU A 84 6.74 1.06 -9.23
C GLU A 84 7.13 1.53 -7.81
N SER A 85 8.25 2.23 -7.67
CA SER A 85 8.71 2.79 -6.39
C SER A 85 7.78 3.87 -5.82
N MET A 86 6.95 4.49 -6.66
CA MET A 86 5.96 5.50 -6.27
C MET A 86 4.56 4.93 -6.02
N ILE A 87 4.34 3.65 -6.31
CA ILE A 87 3.03 3.03 -6.13
C ILE A 87 2.78 2.79 -4.63
N PRO A 88 1.66 3.30 -4.08
CA PRO A 88 1.29 3.04 -2.69
C PRO A 88 1.15 1.55 -2.40
N VAL A 89 1.66 1.13 -1.23
CA VAL A 89 1.54 -0.25 -0.76
C VAL A 89 0.12 -0.57 -0.30
N ALA A 90 -0.64 0.46 0.12
CA ALA A 90 -2.04 0.32 0.52
C ALA A 90 -2.88 1.48 0.02
N PHE A 91 -4.16 1.20 -0.22
CA PHE A 91 -5.20 2.16 -0.59
C PHE A 91 -6.34 2.03 0.41
N VAL A 92 -6.71 3.14 1.02
CA VAL A 92 -7.73 3.19 2.08
C VAL A 92 -8.85 4.13 1.63
N ALA A 93 -10.08 3.61 1.55
CA ALA A 93 -11.24 4.46 1.33
C ALA A 93 -11.57 5.21 2.63
N VAL A 94 -11.82 6.50 2.50
CA VAL A 94 -12.25 7.35 3.62
C VAL A 94 -13.44 8.20 3.18
N ASP A 95 -14.38 8.40 4.07
CA ASP A 95 -15.53 9.27 3.81
C ASP A 95 -15.13 10.75 3.94
N THR A 96 -14.28 11.03 4.93
CA THR A 96 -13.81 12.39 5.24
C THR A 96 -12.33 12.38 5.63
N PHE A 97 -11.67 13.49 5.41
CA PHE A 97 -10.30 13.70 5.87
C PHE A 97 -10.34 14.47 7.20
N PRO A 98 -9.78 13.91 8.29
CA PRO A 98 -9.70 14.61 9.56
C PRO A 98 -8.82 15.85 9.45
N LEU A 99 -9.27 16.95 10.03
CA LEU A 99 -8.55 18.22 10.03
C LEU A 99 -8.24 18.65 11.47
N LEU A 100 -7.06 19.18 11.65
CA LEU A 100 -6.68 19.91 12.87
C LEU A 100 -7.51 21.20 13.00
N PRO A 101 -7.61 21.79 14.20
CA PRO A 101 -8.25 23.11 14.39
C PRO A 101 -7.68 24.22 13.50
N SER A 102 -6.44 24.07 13.05
CA SER A 102 -5.77 24.96 12.08
C SER A 102 -6.23 24.80 10.64
N GLY A 103 -7.11 23.83 10.35
CA GLY A 103 -7.54 23.48 8.99
C GLY A 103 -6.55 22.59 8.21
N LYS A 104 -5.39 22.24 8.79
CA LYS A 104 -4.44 21.29 8.20
C LYS A 104 -4.91 19.86 8.41
N LEU A 105 -4.51 18.97 7.50
CA LEU A 105 -4.80 17.54 7.61
C LEU A 105 -4.19 16.94 8.89
N ASP A 106 -5.00 16.19 9.62
CA ASP A 106 -4.55 15.41 10.79
C ASP A 106 -4.14 14.01 10.33
N LEU A 107 -2.86 13.86 9.97
CA LEU A 107 -2.30 12.57 9.52
C LEU A 107 -2.39 11.46 10.59
N PRO A 108 -2.13 11.71 11.88
CA PRO A 108 -2.32 10.73 12.94
C PRO A 108 -3.75 10.21 13.08
N ALA A 109 -4.75 11.05 12.82
CA ALA A 109 -6.16 10.68 12.92
C ALA A 109 -6.67 9.89 11.69
N LEU A 110 -5.88 9.76 10.63
CA LEU A 110 -6.21 8.87 9.53
C LEU A 110 -6.23 7.42 9.99
N PRO A 111 -7.17 6.60 9.50
CA PRO A 111 -7.25 5.20 9.89
C PRO A 111 -5.94 4.48 9.61
N ALA A 112 -5.54 3.60 10.53
CA ALA A 112 -4.39 2.73 10.27
C ALA A 112 -4.64 2.00 8.94
N PRO A 113 -3.63 1.90 8.06
CA PRO A 113 -3.77 1.14 6.85
C PRO A 113 -3.93 -0.33 7.24
N ALA A 114 -5.18 -0.73 7.51
CA ALA A 114 -5.48 -2.12 7.71
C ALA A 114 -4.91 -2.85 6.50
N GLY A 115 -4.20 -3.93 6.74
CA GLY A 115 -3.68 -4.75 5.66
C GLY A 115 -4.84 -5.20 4.78
N THR A 116 -5.23 -4.33 3.84
CA THR A 116 -6.19 -4.63 2.78
C THR A 116 -5.52 -5.54 1.76
N GLY A 117 -4.84 -6.56 2.28
CA GLY A 117 -4.33 -7.66 1.49
C GLY A 117 -5.45 -8.62 1.12
N ARG A 118 -6.65 -8.38 1.66
CA ARG A 118 -7.84 -9.10 1.22
C ARG A 118 -8.40 -8.42 -0.01
N GLY A 119 -8.56 -9.19 -1.08
CA GLY A 119 -9.40 -8.79 -2.18
C GLY A 119 -10.76 -8.34 -1.62
N ALA A 120 -11.36 -7.38 -2.26
CA ALA A 120 -12.54 -6.66 -1.81
C ALA A 120 -13.76 -7.52 -1.49
N GLY A 121 -13.73 -8.82 -1.76
CA GLY A 121 -14.77 -9.81 -1.41
C GLY A 121 -14.61 -10.45 -0.03
N GLY A 122 -13.67 -10.01 0.82
CA GLY A 122 -13.36 -10.72 2.06
C GLY A 122 -12.56 -12.01 1.82
N TYR A 123 -12.43 -12.85 2.85
CA TYR A 123 -11.77 -14.14 2.73
C TYR A 123 -12.56 -15.08 1.82
N VAL A 124 -11.97 -15.47 0.72
CA VAL A 124 -12.52 -16.51 -0.17
C VAL A 124 -11.69 -17.76 0.03
N ALA A 125 -12.33 -18.77 0.62
CA ALA A 125 -11.68 -20.07 0.89
C ALA A 125 -11.25 -20.77 -0.40
N PRO A 126 -10.15 -21.53 -0.39
CA PRO A 126 -9.76 -22.36 -1.50
C PRO A 126 -10.82 -23.43 -1.79
N ARG A 127 -11.07 -23.66 -3.08
CA ARG A 127 -12.11 -24.58 -3.59
C ARG A 127 -11.54 -25.88 -4.09
N THR A 128 -10.24 -25.86 -4.45
CA THR A 128 -9.52 -27.01 -4.98
C THR A 128 -8.28 -27.30 -4.15
N ARG A 129 -7.74 -28.52 -4.28
CA ARG A 129 -6.48 -28.90 -3.61
C ARG A 129 -5.30 -28.02 -4.05
N LEU A 130 -5.31 -27.57 -5.31
CA LEU A 130 -4.27 -26.69 -5.83
C LEU A 130 -4.37 -25.29 -5.21
N GLU A 131 -5.59 -24.73 -5.16
CA GLU A 131 -5.81 -23.44 -4.49
C GLU A 131 -5.42 -23.48 -3.03
N GLN A 132 -5.75 -24.60 -2.32
CA GLN A 132 -5.35 -24.78 -0.93
C GLN A 132 -3.81 -24.77 -0.80
N ALA A 133 -3.11 -25.56 -1.62
CA ALA A 133 -1.66 -25.64 -1.56
C ALA A 133 -0.99 -24.29 -1.87
N LEU A 134 -1.57 -23.48 -2.78
CA LEU A 134 -1.10 -22.14 -3.07
C LEU A 134 -1.34 -21.19 -1.89
N CYS A 135 -2.52 -21.24 -1.27
CA CYS A 135 -2.82 -20.45 -0.08
C CYS A 135 -1.90 -20.81 1.09
N ASP A 136 -1.64 -22.09 1.32
CA ASP A 136 -0.74 -22.55 2.37
C ASP A 136 0.71 -22.08 2.14
N LEU A 137 1.16 -22.12 0.88
CA LEU A 137 2.49 -21.63 0.50
C LEU A 137 2.61 -20.11 0.71
N TRP A 138 1.59 -19.35 0.38
CA TRP A 138 1.56 -17.91 0.64
C TRP A 138 1.49 -17.62 2.13
N ALA A 139 0.69 -18.37 2.88
CA ALA A 139 0.55 -18.25 4.33
C ALA A 139 1.91 -18.42 5.02
N GLU A 140 2.68 -19.44 4.62
CA GLU A 140 4.03 -19.68 5.11
C GLU A 140 4.99 -18.53 4.76
N LEU A 141 4.99 -18.09 3.50
CA LEU A 141 5.92 -17.05 3.03
C LEU A 141 5.62 -15.66 3.58
N LEU A 142 4.35 -15.35 3.83
CA LEU A 142 3.89 -14.06 4.33
C LEU A 142 3.74 -14.03 5.85
N ASP A 143 3.95 -15.17 6.53
CA ASP A 143 3.69 -15.36 7.96
C ASP A 143 2.25 -14.93 8.34
N ARG A 144 1.27 -15.43 7.57
CA ARG A 144 -0.16 -15.10 7.72
C ARG A 144 -1.04 -16.33 7.56
N PRO A 145 -1.85 -16.66 8.56
CA PRO A 145 -2.66 -17.91 8.52
C PRO A 145 -3.91 -17.80 7.65
N ASP A 146 -4.29 -16.61 7.21
CA ASP A 146 -5.60 -16.29 6.63
C ASP A 146 -5.52 -15.84 5.16
N VAL A 147 -4.78 -16.58 4.34
CA VAL A 147 -4.67 -16.32 2.90
C VAL A 147 -5.83 -16.98 2.14
N GLY A 148 -6.53 -16.16 1.33
CA GLY A 148 -7.60 -16.61 0.45
C GLY A 148 -7.25 -16.51 -1.04
N ILE A 149 -8.06 -17.14 -1.89
CA ILE A 149 -7.80 -17.19 -3.35
C ILE A 149 -7.98 -15.85 -4.08
N ALA A 150 -8.63 -14.87 -3.44
CA ALA A 150 -8.83 -13.54 -4.00
C ALA A 150 -7.82 -12.51 -3.47
N ASP A 151 -6.88 -12.93 -2.64
CA ASP A 151 -5.92 -12.02 -2.03
C ASP A 151 -4.81 -11.60 -3.00
N ASP A 152 -4.31 -10.39 -2.83
CA ASP A 152 -3.16 -9.86 -3.58
C ASP A 152 -1.89 -10.03 -2.75
N PHE A 153 -0.90 -10.75 -3.31
CA PHE A 153 0.36 -11.07 -2.65
C PHE A 153 1.09 -9.84 -2.11
N PHE A 154 1.16 -8.79 -2.93
CA PHE A 154 1.87 -7.57 -2.54
C PHE A 154 1.08 -6.74 -1.51
N ALA A 155 -0.25 -6.72 -1.65
CA ALA A 155 -1.13 -6.08 -0.67
C ALA A 155 -1.13 -6.80 0.68
N MET A 156 -0.88 -8.11 0.71
CA MET A 156 -0.69 -8.89 1.93
C MET A 156 0.70 -8.76 2.57
N GLY A 157 1.58 -7.94 1.99
CA GLY A 157 2.92 -7.72 2.51
C GLY A 157 4.02 -8.45 1.75
N GLY A 158 3.69 -9.11 0.66
CA GLY A 158 4.67 -9.70 -0.26
C GLY A 158 5.63 -8.64 -0.79
N ARG A 159 6.90 -8.98 -0.87
CA ARG A 159 7.97 -8.15 -1.41
C ARG A 159 8.63 -8.87 -2.57
N SER A 160 9.36 -8.13 -3.40
CA SER A 160 10.07 -8.71 -4.56
C SER A 160 10.93 -9.93 -4.19
N LEU A 161 11.63 -9.89 -3.05
CA LEU A 161 12.43 -11.02 -2.57
C LEU A 161 11.55 -12.22 -2.19
N LEU A 162 10.40 -11.99 -1.57
CA LEU A 162 9.44 -13.06 -1.26
C LEU A 162 8.76 -13.59 -2.52
N ALA A 163 8.54 -12.74 -3.52
CA ALA A 163 8.01 -13.18 -4.82
C ALA A 163 9.00 -14.11 -5.55
N VAL A 164 10.32 -13.83 -5.50
CA VAL A 164 11.33 -14.74 -6.03
C VAL A 164 11.30 -16.09 -5.30
N ARG A 165 11.25 -16.07 -3.97
CA ARG A 165 11.13 -17.31 -3.17
C ARG A 165 9.83 -18.06 -3.47
N LEU A 166 8.74 -17.33 -3.70
CA LEU A 166 7.47 -17.94 -4.11
C LEU A 166 7.62 -18.69 -5.42
N ILE A 167 8.23 -18.07 -6.44
CA ILE A 167 8.49 -18.70 -7.75
C ILE A 167 9.36 -19.94 -7.59
N GLU A 168 10.42 -19.89 -6.80
CA GLU A 168 11.28 -21.06 -6.53
C GLU A 168 10.52 -22.20 -5.85
N ARG A 169 9.68 -21.88 -4.86
CA ARG A 169 8.82 -22.86 -4.18
C ARG A 169 7.77 -23.45 -5.12
N LEU A 170 7.15 -22.64 -5.98
CA LEU A 170 6.19 -23.11 -6.98
C LEU A 170 6.85 -24.08 -7.97
N ARG A 171 8.04 -23.76 -8.47
CA ARG A 171 8.82 -24.64 -9.34
C ARG A 171 9.12 -25.99 -8.67
N SER A 172 9.60 -25.94 -7.43
CA SER A 172 9.96 -27.16 -6.69
C SER A 172 8.77 -28.00 -6.28
N SER A 173 7.62 -27.39 -5.94
CA SER A 173 6.45 -28.10 -5.41
C SER A 173 5.52 -28.60 -6.51
N PHE A 174 5.44 -27.90 -7.64
CA PHE A 174 4.49 -28.19 -8.72
C PHE A 174 5.16 -28.58 -10.05
N GLY A 175 6.48 -28.54 -10.13
CA GLY A 175 7.23 -28.92 -11.35
C GLY A 175 6.94 -28.03 -12.55
N VAL A 176 6.53 -26.77 -12.35
CA VAL A 176 6.20 -25.82 -13.42
C VAL A 176 7.39 -24.92 -13.72
N GLU A 177 7.68 -24.70 -14.99
CA GLU A 177 8.57 -23.62 -15.44
C GLU A 177 7.74 -22.32 -15.56
N LEU A 178 8.08 -21.35 -14.71
CA LEU A 178 7.47 -19.99 -14.68
C LEU A 178 8.48 -18.96 -15.16
#